data_880e69147ba335c262b26650beaec7c3
#
_entry.id   880e69147ba335c262b26650beaec7c3
#
_cell.length_a   1.000
_cell.length_b   1.000
_cell.length_c   1.000
_cell.angle_alpha   90.00
_cell.angle_beta   90.00
_cell.angle_gamma   90.00
#
_symmetry.space_group_name_H-M   'P 1'
#
loop_
_entity.id
_entity.type
_entity.pdbx_description
1 polymer ?
#
loop_
_entity_poly.entity_id
_entity_poly.type
_entity_poly.pdbx_seq_one_letter_code
_entity_poly.pdbx_strand_id
1 'polypeptide(L)'
;MKIILSNRKPSESNHIWVSDISSIDLFVDDSESTEIIIDSMLTSFPYIELGSVLSKTVSKLRVNGRIIIYEKDIDMICHHYNKMGMGVQDINDLLFDTSGSIASVLNIETIVDRLKELGLTIEEQFINSETMQSIITARRSNNEN
;
A
#
# COMPACT_ATOMS: atom_id res chain seq x y z
N MET A 1 9.06 1.98 16.76
CA MET A 1 7.68 1.50 16.64
C MET A 1 7.44 1.01 15.23
N LYS A 2 6.83 -0.15 15.11
CA LYS A 2 6.46 -0.74 13.80
C LYS A 2 4.96 -0.87 13.70
N ILE A 3 4.38 -0.48 12.57
CA ILE A 3 2.94 -0.43 12.33
C ILE A 3 2.59 -1.29 11.13
N ILE A 4 1.48 -2.02 11.19
CA ILE A 4 0.87 -2.68 10.05
C ILE A 4 -0.56 -2.19 9.86
N LEU A 5 -0.85 -1.74 8.67
CA LEU A 5 -2.17 -1.28 8.22
C LEU A 5 -2.76 -2.38 7.33
N SER A 6 -3.78 -3.05 7.83
CA SER A 6 -4.44 -4.14 7.11
C SER A 6 -5.88 -4.33 7.58
N ASN A 7 -6.73 -4.91 6.72
CA ASN A 7 -8.12 -5.22 7.04
C ASN A 7 -8.25 -6.38 8.01
N ARG A 8 -7.26 -7.28 8.02
CA ARG A 8 -7.28 -8.47 8.88
C ARG A 8 -6.12 -8.40 9.85
N LYS A 9 -6.39 -8.73 11.11
CA LYS A 9 -5.36 -8.83 12.12
C LYS A 9 -4.33 -9.88 11.71
N PRO A 10 -3.03 -9.53 11.62
CA PRO A 10 -1.99 -10.50 11.30
C PRO A 10 -1.89 -11.56 12.41
N SER A 11 -1.68 -12.82 12.02
CA SER A 11 -1.58 -13.95 12.96
C SER A 11 -0.32 -13.89 13.81
N GLU A 12 0.78 -13.41 13.23
CA GLU A 12 2.06 -13.21 13.91
C GLU A 12 2.68 -11.90 13.42
N SER A 13 2.93 -10.97 14.35
CA SER A 13 3.57 -9.72 13.98
C SER A 13 4.11 -8.99 15.20
N ASN A 14 5.29 -8.40 15.07
CA ASN A 14 5.86 -7.46 16.03
C ASN A 14 5.33 -6.04 15.79
N HIS A 15 4.37 -5.88 14.90
CA HIS A 15 3.81 -4.59 14.49
C HIS A 15 2.53 -4.30 15.28
N ILE A 16 2.31 -3.02 15.56
CA ILE A 16 1.01 -2.55 16.05
C ILE A 16 0.03 -2.59 14.88
N TRP A 17 -1.04 -3.33 15.03
CA TRP A 17 -2.08 -3.43 14.01
C TRP A 17 -3.03 -2.25 14.06
N VAL A 18 -3.24 -1.61 12.90
CA VAL A 18 -4.20 -0.53 12.71
C VAL A 18 -5.12 -0.94 11.56
N SER A 19 -6.40 -1.10 11.86
CA SER A 19 -7.39 -1.58 10.90
C SER A 19 -7.97 -0.49 10.00
N ASP A 20 -7.69 0.78 10.29
CA ASP A 20 -8.18 1.94 9.53
C ASP A 20 -7.10 3.00 9.47
N ILE A 21 -6.64 3.34 8.26
CA ILE A 21 -5.60 4.36 8.04
C ILE A 21 -6.03 5.71 8.64
N SER A 22 -7.31 6.06 8.59
CA SER A 22 -7.79 7.33 9.15
C SER A 22 -7.59 7.44 10.66
N SER A 23 -7.43 6.32 11.35
CA SER A 23 -7.20 6.25 12.80
C SER A 23 -5.73 6.22 13.19
N ILE A 24 -4.81 6.32 12.24
CA ILE A 24 -3.36 6.17 12.53
C ILE A 24 -2.85 7.15 13.58
N ASP A 25 -3.42 8.35 13.65
CA ASP A 25 -3.06 9.37 14.64
C ASP A 25 -3.29 8.93 16.09
N LEU A 26 -4.18 7.96 16.31
CA LEU A 26 -4.46 7.42 17.64
C LEU A 26 -3.38 6.46 18.13
N PHE A 27 -2.54 5.95 17.23
CA PHE A 27 -1.56 4.91 17.51
C PHE A 27 -0.12 5.39 17.46
N VAL A 28 0.15 6.42 16.67
CA VAL A 28 1.53 6.87 16.42
C VAL A 28 1.57 8.38 16.12
N ASP A 29 2.58 9.04 16.67
CA ASP A 29 2.85 10.45 16.39
C ASP A 29 3.68 10.60 15.11
N ASP A 30 3.76 11.84 14.60
CA ASP A 30 4.57 12.14 13.44
C ASP A 30 6.04 11.83 13.70
N SER A 31 6.70 11.29 12.69
CA SER A 31 8.14 10.93 12.73
C SER A 31 8.53 9.91 13.82
N GLU A 32 7.60 9.09 14.27
CA GLU A 32 7.83 8.12 15.35
C GLU A 32 8.08 6.69 14.85
N SER A 33 7.45 6.31 13.73
CA SER A 33 7.50 4.93 13.26
C SER A 33 8.78 4.60 12.50
N THR A 34 9.39 3.47 12.83
CA THR A 34 10.57 2.95 12.11
C THR A 34 10.19 2.16 10.86
N GLU A 35 9.00 1.57 10.86
CA GLU A 35 8.49 0.77 9.74
C GLU A 35 6.97 0.83 9.70
N ILE A 36 6.44 1.01 8.52
CA ILE A 36 5.00 0.95 8.26
C ILE A 36 4.78 -0.05 7.11
N ILE A 37 3.90 -1.01 7.33
CA ILE A 37 3.43 -1.92 6.28
C ILE A 37 1.99 -1.54 5.95
N ILE A 38 1.70 -1.34 4.66
CA ILE A 38 0.33 -1.19 4.15
C ILE A 38 0.02 -2.44 3.34
N ASP A 39 -0.94 -3.21 3.81
CA ASP A 39 -1.35 -4.45 3.15
C ASP A 39 -2.77 -4.34 2.63
N SER A 40 -2.88 -4.13 1.33
CA SER A 40 -4.15 -4.12 0.57
C SER A 40 -5.18 -3.11 1.07
N MET A 41 -4.75 -1.96 1.57
CA MET A 41 -5.65 -0.93 2.09
C MET A 41 -5.76 0.32 1.22
N LEU A 42 -4.78 0.59 0.34
CA LEU A 42 -4.82 1.81 -0.49
C LEU A 42 -5.99 1.79 -1.46
N THR A 43 -6.34 0.64 -1.99
CA THR A 43 -7.47 0.48 -2.93
C THR A 43 -8.84 0.66 -2.27
N SER A 44 -8.91 0.74 -0.96
CA SER A 44 -10.17 1.06 -0.25
C SER A 44 -10.52 2.55 -0.29
N PHE A 45 -9.61 3.39 -0.76
CA PHE A 45 -9.83 4.84 -0.92
C PHE A 45 -10.06 5.20 -2.38
N PRO A 46 -10.89 6.22 -2.68
CA PRO A 46 -10.99 6.77 -4.02
C PRO A 46 -9.62 7.23 -4.54
N TYR A 47 -9.40 7.08 -5.84
CA TYR A 47 -8.12 7.43 -6.47
C TYR A 47 -7.67 8.86 -6.15
N ILE A 48 -8.60 9.80 -6.11
CA ILE A 48 -8.30 11.21 -5.82
C ILE A 48 -7.71 11.42 -4.42
N GLU A 49 -7.98 10.51 -3.48
CA GLU A 49 -7.49 10.60 -2.10
C GLU A 49 -6.13 9.91 -1.88
N LEU A 50 -5.61 9.21 -2.89
CA LEU A 50 -4.37 8.43 -2.74
C LEU A 50 -3.20 9.28 -2.23
N GLY A 51 -3.01 10.47 -2.80
CA GLY A 51 -1.93 11.38 -2.40
C GLY A 51 -2.04 11.80 -0.95
N SER A 52 -3.22 12.16 -0.48
CA SER A 52 -3.43 12.59 0.90
C SER A 52 -3.29 11.44 1.90
N VAL A 53 -3.77 10.25 1.55
CA VAL A 53 -3.64 9.05 2.39
C VAL A 53 -2.17 8.67 2.56
N LEU A 54 -1.41 8.64 1.47
CA LEU A 54 0.03 8.34 1.51
C LEU A 54 0.81 9.43 2.25
N SER A 55 0.49 10.70 2.05
CA SER A 55 1.12 11.81 2.75
C SER A 55 0.95 11.69 4.26
N LYS A 56 -0.27 11.43 4.71
CA LYS A 56 -0.57 11.22 6.13
C LYS A 56 0.21 10.03 6.71
N THR A 57 0.23 8.92 5.99
CA THR A 57 0.94 7.72 6.44
C THR A 57 2.45 7.94 6.49
N VAL A 58 3.02 8.55 5.46
CA VAL A 58 4.46 8.84 5.38
C VAL A 58 4.90 9.80 6.48
N SER A 59 4.05 10.74 6.88
CA SER A 59 4.38 11.68 7.96
C SER A 59 4.67 10.99 9.29
N LYS A 60 4.17 9.77 9.48
CA LYS A 60 4.42 8.95 10.68
C LYS A 60 5.79 8.29 10.67
N LEU A 61 6.44 8.16 9.51
CA LEU A 61 7.79 7.60 9.43
C LEU A 61 8.82 8.58 9.99
N ARG A 62 9.71 8.07 10.82
CA ARG A 62 10.90 8.82 11.19
C ARG A 62 11.90 8.87 10.02
N VAL A 63 12.87 9.75 10.10
CA VAL A 63 14.00 9.77 9.15
C VAL A 63 14.66 8.38 9.13
N ASN A 64 14.96 7.89 7.93
CA ASN A 64 15.45 6.53 7.67
C ASN A 64 14.45 5.40 7.97
N GLY A 65 13.23 5.72 8.36
CA GLY A 65 12.14 4.75 8.45
C GLY A 65 11.73 4.27 7.06
N ARG A 66 11.18 3.07 6.99
CA ARG A 66 10.75 2.48 5.72
C ARG A 66 9.27 2.16 5.70
N ILE A 67 8.70 2.25 4.51
CA ILE A 67 7.34 1.82 4.23
C ILE A 67 7.38 0.67 3.23
N ILE A 68 6.56 -0.36 3.47
CA ILE A 68 6.39 -1.50 2.58
C ILE A 68 4.93 -1.56 2.18
N ILE A 69 4.65 -1.55 0.89
CA ILE A 69 3.29 -1.53 0.35
C ILE A 69 3.03 -2.78 -0.47
N TYR A 70 1.95 -3.48 -0.15
CA TYR A 70 1.40 -4.60 -0.90
C TYR A 70 0.05 -4.18 -1.44
N GLU A 71 -0.11 -4.16 -2.76
CA GLU A 71 -1.37 -3.83 -3.42
C GLU A 71 -1.57 -4.65 -4.68
N LYS A 72 -2.83 -4.94 -5.02
CA LYS A 72 -3.16 -5.55 -6.31
C LYS A 72 -2.76 -4.61 -7.43
N ASP A 73 -2.12 -5.16 -8.47
CA ASP A 73 -1.67 -4.41 -9.63
C ASP A 73 -2.60 -4.63 -10.80
N ILE A 74 -3.23 -3.56 -11.30
CA ILE A 74 -4.22 -3.65 -12.37
C ILE A 74 -3.61 -4.13 -13.69
N ASP A 75 -2.36 -3.75 -13.98
CA ASP A 75 -1.71 -4.19 -15.21
C ASP A 75 -1.46 -5.69 -15.21
N MET A 76 -1.07 -6.26 -14.05
CA MET A 76 -0.89 -7.70 -13.91
C MET A 76 -2.23 -8.45 -13.94
N ILE A 77 -3.28 -7.89 -13.34
CA ILE A 77 -4.64 -8.46 -13.41
C ILE A 77 -5.11 -8.52 -14.87
N CYS A 78 -4.92 -7.44 -15.63
CA CYS A 78 -5.25 -7.39 -17.05
C CYS A 78 -4.44 -8.39 -17.87
N HIS A 79 -3.15 -8.57 -17.54
CA HIS A 79 -2.30 -9.57 -18.18
C HIS A 79 -2.84 -10.98 -17.95
N HIS A 80 -3.20 -11.34 -16.71
CA HIS A 80 -3.81 -12.64 -16.39
C HIS A 80 -5.13 -12.85 -17.13
N TYR A 81 -5.97 -11.82 -17.21
CA TYR A 81 -7.23 -11.90 -17.96
C TYR A 81 -6.98 -12.15 -19.45
N ASN A 82 -6.07 -11.40 -20.06
CA ASN A 82 -5.83 -11.46 -21.50
C ASN A 82 -5.00 -12.67 -21.95
N LYS A 83 -4.05 -13.14 -21.14
CA LYS A 83 -3.01 -14.10 -21.53
C LYS A 83 -3.03 -15.41 -20.75
N MET A 84 -3.58 -15.42 -19.54
CA MET A 84 -3.49 -16.56 -18.61
C MET A 84 -4.82 -17.28 -18.40
N GLY A 85 -5.87 -16.90 -19.15
CA GLY A 85 -7.16 -17.59 -19.10
C GLY A 85 -8.03 -17.26 -17.88
N MET A 86 -7.77 -16.16 -17.19
CA MET A 86 -8.60 -15.71 -16.09
C MET A 86 -10.01 -15.35 -16.60
N GLY A 87 -11.05 -15.83 -15.93
CA GLY A 87 -12.45 -15.55 -16.29
C GLY A 87 -12.98 -14.21 -15.77
N VAL A 88 -14.11 -13.79 -16.32
CA VAL A 88 -14.79 -12.55 -15.88
C VAL A 88 -15.19 -12.65 -14.41
N GLN A 89 -15.61 -13.81 -13.92
CA GLN A 89 -15.96 -14.02 -12.50
C GLN A 89 -14.75 -13.73 -11.61
N ASP A 90 -13.56 -14.20 -11.99
CA ASP A 90 -12.34 -13.97 -11.22
C ASP A 90 -11.98 -12.48 -11.15
N ILE A 91 -12.17 -11.74 -12.25
CA ILE A 91 -11.97 -10.28 -12.29
C ILE A 91 -12.94 -9.59 -11.33
N ASN A 92 -14.22 -9.97 -11.36
CA ASN A 92 -15.20 -9.39 -10.43
C ASN A 92 -14.83 -9.67 -8.98
N ASP A 93 -14.38 -10.88 -8.66
CA ASP A 93 -13.98 -11.25 -7.29
C ASP A 93 -12.75 -10.46 -6.83
N LEU A 94 -11.81 -10.18 -7.75
CA LEU A 94 -10.59 -9.41 -7.44
C LEU A 94 -10.84 -7.91 -7.29
N LEU A 95 -11.67 -7.32 -8.16
CA LEU A 95 -11.86 -5.87 -8.23
C LEU A 95 -13.06 -5.39 -7.44
N PHE A 96 -14.08 -6.23 -7.28
CA PHE A 96 -15.35 -5.86 -6.65
C PHE A 96 -15.74 -6.95 -5.66
N ASP A 97 -15.00 -7.02 -4.54
CA ASP A 97 -15.33 -8.01 -3.53
C ASP A 97 -16.73 -7.76 -2.91
N THR A 98 -17.26 -8.76 -2.24
CA THR A 98 -18.60 -8.69 -1.64
C THR A 98 -18.70 -7.69 -0.49
N SER A 99 -17.58 -7.24 0.06
CA SER A 99 -17.55 -6.24 1.13
C SER A 99 -17.72 -4.82 0.62
N GLY A 100 -17.58 -4.58 -0.69
CA GLY A 100 -17.65 -3.25 -1.29
C GLY A 100 -16.52 -2.32 -0.84
N SER A 101 -15.42 -2.86 -0.32
CA SER A 101 -14.32 -2.09 0.24
C SER A 101 -13.35 -1.55 -0.81
N ILE A 102 -13.45 -1.99 -2.06
CA ILE A 102 -12.54 -1.55 -3.14
C ILE A 102 -13.15 -0.33 -3.84
N ALA A 103 -12.45 0.80 -3.76
CA ALA A 103 -12.87 2.07 -4.34
C ALA A 103 -11.97 2.54 -5.49
N SER A 104 -10.80 1.91 -5.68
CA SER A 104 -9.86 2.26 -6.75
C SER A 104 -9.06 1.06 -7.22
N VAL A 105 -8.45 1.22 -8.40
CA VAL A 105 -7.44 0.29 -8.92
C VAL A 105 -6.13 1.03 -9.06
N LEU A 106 -5.02 0.34 -8.78
CA LEU A 106 -3.70 0.91 -8.78
C LEU A 106 -2.73 0.03 -9.57
N ASN A 107 -1.63 0.62 -10.02
CA ASN A 107 -0.49 -0.11 -10.53
C ASN A 107 0.77 0.34 -9.79
N ILE A 108 1.87 -0.41 -9.99
CA ILE A 108 3.12 -0.14 -9.29
C ILE A 108 3.66 1.25 -9.59
N GLU A 109 3.58 1.71 -10.84
CA GLU A 109 4.09 3.02 -11.26
C GLU A 109 3.38 4.16 -10.55
N THR A 110 2.05 4.08 -10.41
CA THR A 110 1.26 5.10 -9.72
C THR A 110 1.70 5.25 -8.26
N ILE A 111 1.88 4.13 -7.56
CA ILE A 111 2.29 4.15 -6.16
C ILE A 111 3.72 4.68 -6.03
N VAL A 112 4.65 4.19 -6.86
CA VAL A 112 6.05 4.63 -6.88
C VAL A 112 6.16 6.13 -7.12
N ASP A 113 5.41 6.66 -8.10
CA ASP A 113 5.44 8.08 -8.43
C ASP A 113 4.96 8.93 -7.25
N ARG A 114 3.89 8.50 -6.57
CA ARG A 114 3.38 9.21 -5.38
C ARG A 114 4.39 9.20 -4.23
N LEU A 115 5.06 8.08 -4.00
CA LEU A 115 6.09 8.00 -2.96
C LEU A 115 7.28 8.91 -3.27
N LYS A 116 7.72 8.97 -4.52
CA LYS A 116 8.79 9.87 -4.96
C LYS A 116 8.40 11.34 -4.79
N GLU A 117 7.17 11.71 -5.12
CA GLU A 117 6.64 13.06 -4.90
C GLU A 117 6.68 13.46 -3.42
N LEU A 118 6.53 12.49 -2.51
CA LEU A 118 6.63 12.71 -1.08
C LEU A 118 8.07 12.69 -0.55
N GLY A 119 9.06 12.57 -1.43
CA GLY A 119 10.47 12.62 -1.08
C GLY A 119 11.08 11.29 -0.61
N LEU A 120 10.39 10.17 -0.80
CA LEU A 120 10.93 8.87 -0.45
C LEU A 120 11.86 8.33 -1.54
N THR A 121 12.84 7.55 -1.12
CA THR A 121 13.71 6.79 -2.02
C THR A 121 13.19 5.37 -2.15
N ILE A 122 12.95 4.93 -3.38
CA ILE A 122 12.52 3.55 -3.65
C ILE A 122 13.73 2.63 -3.53
N GLU A 123 13.66 1.68 -2.60
CA GLU A 123 14.71 0.69 -2.38
C GLU A 123 14.45 -0.60 -3.17
N GLU A 124 13.19 -0.99 -3.29
CA GLU A 124 12.80 -2.21 -3.97
C GLU A 124 11.40 -2.05 -4.56
N GLN A 125 11.20 -2.59 -5.75
CA GLN A 125 9.88 -2.65 -6.38
C GLN A 125 9.82 -3.87 -7.29
N PHE A 126 8.79 -4.67 -7.15
CA PHE A 126 8.54 -5.81 -8.03
C PHE A 126 7.05 -6.20 -8.03
N ILE A 127 6.66 -6.98 -9.01
CA ILE A 127 5.31 -7.52 -9.12
C ILE A 127 5.38 -9.02 -8.92
N ASN A 128 4.59 -9.52 -7.97
CA ASN A 128 4.39 -10.95 -7.80
C ASN A 128 3.32 -11.42 -8.79
N SER A 129 3.71 -12.17 -9.81
CA SER A 129 2.79 -12.61 -10.86
C SER A 129 1.74 -13.62 -10.38
N GLU A 130 2.02 -14.39 -9.34
CA GLU A 130 1.08 -15.37 -8.80
C GLU A 130 -0.05 -14.70 -8.00
N THR A 131 0.29 -13.71 -7.18
CA THR A 131 -0.69 -12.98 -6.36
C THR A 131 -1.23 -11.74 -7.05
N MET A 132 -0.67 -11.36 -8.18
CA MET A 132 -0.99 -10.13 -8.94
C MET A 132 -0.83 -8.86 -8.07
N GLN A 133 0.13 -8.89 -7.16
CA GLN A 133 0.43 -7.78 -6.27
C GLN A 133 1.70 -7.05 -6.67
N SER A 134 1.67 -5.72 -6.60
CA SER A 134 2.88 -4.92 -6.54
C SER A 134 3.38 -4.85 -5.10
N ILE A 135 4.70 -4.95 -4.93
CA ILE A 135 5.37 -4.88 -3.65
C ILE A 135 6.44 -3.80 -3.75
N ILE A 136 6.35 -2.79 -2.90
CA ILE A 136 7.21 -1.61 -2.96
C ILE A 136 7.78 -1.37 -1.57
N THR A 137 9.10 -1.23 -1.50
CA THR A 137 9.80 -0.79 -0.28
C THR A 137 10.43 0.56 -0.55
N ALA A 138 10.13 1.53 0.29
CA ALA A 138 10.67 2.88 0.19
C ALA A 138 11.14 3.37 1.55
N ARG A 139 12.10 4.29 1.54
CA ARG A 139 12.72 4.85 2.73
C ARG A 139 12.56 6.35 2.76
N ARG A 140 12.22 6.88 3.93
CA ARG A 140 12.22 8.32 4.15
C ARG A 140 13.64 8.83 4.27
N SER A 141 14.10 9.55 3.26
CA SER A 141 15.44 10.13 3.24
C SER A 141 15.51 11.31 4.19
N ASN A 142 16.71 11.57 4.68
CA ASN A 142 17.01 12.84 5.34
C ASN A 142 17.21 13.90 4.24
N ASN A 143 16.18 14.75 4.02
CA ASN A 143 16.28 15.87 3.09
C ASN A 143 17.04 17.02 3.75
N GLU A 144 18.31 16.82 4.04
CA GLU A 144 19.21 17.95 4.32
C GLU A 144 19.59 18.60 3.00
N ASN A 145 18.99 19.71 2.73
CA ASN A 145 19.47 20.65 1.74
C ASN A 145 20.22 21.79 2.42
#